data_f789f7a50a0c37f4d2797b8cb2a7c359
#
_entry.id   f789f7a50a0c37f4d2797b8cb2a7c359
#
_cell.length_a   1.000
_cell.length_b   1.000
_cell.length_c   1.000
_cell.angle_alpha   90.00
_cell.angle_beta   90.00
_cell.angle_gamma   90.00
#
_symmetry.space_group_name_H-M   'P 1'
#
loop_
_entity.id
_entity.type
_entity.pdbx_description
1 polymer ?
#
loop_
_entity_poly.entity_id
_entity_poly.type
_entity_poly.pdbx_seq_one_letter_code
_entity_poly.pdbx_strand_id
1 'polypeptide(L)'
;EHYGVHFIKKVKYGIKVEGNESQIRSALLEALKRAGGRQKVTVSNIQSHFTSVELKDLREIIGQMEGRFQFILTDISVGELMLDLAVMLERLSAGKTMDHEGSIPGRESRRMDFVLGYLKEHLTESFGIEIPDTEDCYLRICLSGLRFHVPMEKEQSLKEKRERNPEMFDYMMDLLMECDRKFYLQLEEDDELINALMDHLECMVLRLHSKMYTYNPILDAIKKELFYEYEIASFFMSKFTVKYGFNPTEDEIGFITFHIGTSIERMKQKQHQKFTATLVCMTGFGTSQFL
;
A
#
# COMPACT_ATOMS: atom_id res chain seq x y z
N GLU A 1 -20.56 4.68 3.55
CA GLU A 1 -20.28 6.12 3.79
C GLU A 1 -18.76 6.40 3.81
N HIS A 2 -17.92 5.49 4.30
CA HIS A 2 -16.46 5.67 4.42
C HIS A 2 -15.76 5.90 3.06
N TYR A 3 -16.26 5.29 1.99
CA TYR A 3 -15.72 5.44 0.62
C TYR A 3 -16.51 6.43 -0.25
N GLY A 4 -17.38 7.26 0.35
CA GLY A 4 -18.22 8.19 -0.39
C GLY A 4 -19.31 7.52 -1.23
N VAL A 5 -19.59 6.22 -0.99
CA VAL A 5 -20.71 5.51 -1.61
C VAL A 5 -21.98 5.70 -0.79
N HIS A 6 -23.11 5.85 -1.48
CA HIS A 6 -24.42 5.93 -0.86
C HIS A 6 -25.21 4.64 -1.10
N PHE A 7 -25.79 4.11 -0.01
CA PHE A 7 -26.65 2.93 -0.08
C PHE A 7 -28.11 3.34 -0.14
N ILE A 8 -28.77 3.04 -1.24
CA ILE A 8 -30.20 3.27 -1.41
C ILE A 8 -30.92 1.93 -1.26
N LYS A 9 -31.67 1.76 -0.16
CA LYS A 9 -32.46 0.56 0.08
C LYS A 9 -33.71 0.57 -0.80
N LYS A 10 -33.80 -0.36 -1.76
CA LYS A 10 -35.03 -0.63 -2.52
C LYS A 10 -35.76 -1.81 -1.90
N VAL A 11 -36.92 -1.58 -1.29
CA VAL A 11 -37.68 -2.53 -0.46
C VAL A 11 -38.00 -3.87 -1.16
N LYS A 12 -38.01 -3.93 -2.49
CA LYS A 12 -38.30 -5.16 -3.27
C LYS A 12 -37.10 -5.72 -4.03
N TYR A 13 -36.00 -5.00 -4.19
CA TYR A 13 -34.92 -5.33 -5.14
C TYR A 13 -33.51 -5.29 -4.55
N GLY A 14 -33.39 -5.23 -3.22
CA GLY A 14 -32.09 -5.22 -2.56
C GLY A 14 -31.55 -3.80 -2.28
N ILE A 15 -30.25 -3.68 -2.23
CA ILE A 15 -29.52 -2.45 -1.94
C ILE A 15 -28.93 -1.92 -3.25
N LYS A 16 -29.25 -0.68 -3.62
CA LYS A 16 -28.54 0.03 -4.70
C LYS A 16 -27.37 0.79 -4.10
N VAL A 17 -26.20 0.66 -4.69
CA VAL A 17 -25.00 1.41 -4.33
C VAL A 17 -24.81 2.52 -5.37
N GLU A 18 -24.67 3.76 -4.93
CA GLU A 18 -24.39 4.92 -5.76
C GLU A 18 -23.04 5.55 -5.36
N GLY A 19 -22.23 5.89 -6.34
CA GLY A 19 -20.89 6.46 -6.22
C GLY A 19 -20.21 6.48 -7.58
N ASN A 20 -19.04 7.11 -7.68
CA ASN A 20 -18.21 6.94 -8.87
C ASN A 20 -17.60 5.54 -8.89
N GLU A 21 -17.07 5.13 -10.05
CA GLU A 21 -16.58 3.75 -10.22
C GLU A 21 -15.42 3.40 -9.26
N SER A 22 -14.50 4.34 -9.01
CA SER A 22 -13.40 4.09 -8.07
C SER A 22 -13.88 3.85 -6.64
N GLN A 23 -14.89 4.60 -6.19
CA GLN A 23 -15.50 4.44 -4.87
C GLN A 23 -16.24 3.10 -4.76
N ILE A 24 -16.96 2.72 -5.82
CA ILE A 24 -17.69 1.44 -5.87
C ILE A 24 -16.70 0.28 -5.81
N ARG A 25 -15.61 0.30 -6.59
CA ARG A 25 -14.58 -0.75 -6.55
C ARG A 25 -13.91 -0.84 -5.19
N SER A 26 -13.54 0.29 -4.59
CA SER A 26 -12.96 0.30 -3.24
C SER A 26 -13.90 -0.31 -2.18
N ALA A 27 -15.20 0.01 -2.24
CA ALA A 27 -16.20 -0.56 -1.34
C ALA A 27 -16.41 -2.08 -1.56
N LEU A 28 -16.37 -2.55 -2.81
CA LEU A 28 -16.46 -3.97 -3.15
C LEU A 28 -15.22 -4.73 -2.65
N LEU A 29 -14.03 -4.19 -2.86
CA LEU A 29 -12.78 -4.79 -2.39
C LEU A 29 -12.78 -4.92 -0.86
N GLU A 30 -13.20 -3.89 -0.13
CA GLU A 30 -13.33 -3.98 1.32
C GLU A 30 -14.35 -5.04 1.75
N ALA A 31 -15.52 -5.05 1.10
CA ALA A 31 -16.55 -6.05 1.43
C ALA A 31 -16.04 -7.48 1.22
N LEU A 32 -15.31 -7.74 0.13
CA LEU A 32 -14.69 -9.03 -0.16
C LEU A 32 -13.60 -9.40 0.86
N LYS A 33 -12.73 -8.44 1.21
CA LYS A 33 -11.68 -8.65 2.23
C LYS A 33 -12.29 -8.95 3.61
N ARG A 34 -13.37 -8.28 3.99
CA ARG A 34 -14.10 -8.55 5.24
C ARG A 34 -14.88 -9.88 5.23
N ALA A 35 -15.48 -10.23 4.08
CA ALA A 35 -16.22 -11.50 3.94
C ALA A 35 -15.31 -12.72 4.08
N GLY A 36 -14.03 -12.62 3.68
CA GLY A 36 -13.02 -13.66 3.89
C GLY A 36 -12.65 -13.89 5.35
N GLY A 37 -13.07 -13.03 6.29
CA GLY A 37 -12.84 -13.14 7.73
C GLY A 37 -11.37 -13.05 8.10
N ARG A 38 -11.02 -13.56 9.33
CA ARG A 38 -9.63 -13.67 9.80
C ARG A 38 -8.82 -14.76 9.07
N GLN A 39 -9.46 -15.60 8.25
CA GLN A 39 -8.78 -16.56 7.39
C GLN A 39 -8.22 -15.82 6.17
N LYS A 40 -7.03 -16.26 5.72
CA LYS A 40 -6.44 -15.76 4.47
C LYS A 40 -7.49 -15.82 3.35
N VAL A 41 -7.64 -14.72 2.61
CA VAL A 41 -8.45 -14.70 1.40
C VAL A 41 -7.90 -15.78 0.46
N THR A 42 -8.62 -16.87 0.31
CA THR A 42 -8.24 -17.96 -0.59
C THR A 42 -9.09 -17.91 -1.84
N VAL A 43 -8.53 -18.33 -2.97
CA VAL A 43 -9.24 -18.38 -4.27
C VAL A 43 -10.59 -19.07 -4.14
N SER A 44 -10.66 -20.18 -3.39
CA SER A 44 -11.90 -20.98 -3.22
C SER A 44 -12.99 -20.23 -2.45
N ASN A 45 -12.63 -19.32 -1.53
CA ASN A 45 -13.61 -18.63 -0.68
C ASN A 45 -14.27 -17.44 -1.37
N ILE A 46 -13.64 -16.89 -2.38
CA ILE A 46 -14.09 -15.65 -3.05
C ILE A 46 -14.54 -15.89 -4.49
N GLN A 47 -14.20 -17.01 -5.13
CA GLN A 47 -14.60 -17.32 -6.50
C GLN A 47 -16.13 -17.18 -6.72
N SER A 48 -16.94 -17.60 -5.74
CA SER A 48 -18.39 -17.50 -5.82
C SER A 48 -18.97 -16.10 -5.96
N HIS A 49 -18.15 -15.07 -5.70
CA HIS A 49 -18.53 -13.66 -5.85
C HIS A 49 -18.29 -13.12 -7.28
N PHE A 50 -17.59 -13.87 -8.11
CA PHE A 50 -17.27 -13.50 -9.48
C PHE A 50 -17.95 -14.46 -10.46
N THR A 51 -18.61 -13.91 -11.46
CA THR A 51 -19.34 -14.67 -12.48
C THR A 51 -18.66 -14.65 -13.84
N SER A 52 -17.95 -13.59 -14.13
CA SER A 52 -17.26 -13.36 -15.40
C SER A 52 -15.77 -13.65 -15.36
N VAL A 53 -15.23 -13.96 -14.17
CA VAL A 53 -13.78 -14.04 -13.92
C VAL A 53 -13.45 -15.30 -13.14
N GLU A 54 -12.60 -16.16 -13.73
CA GLU A 54 -12.00 -17.29 -13.03
C GLU A 54 -10.69 -16.85 -12.35
N LEU A 55 -10.68 -16.90 -11.03
CA LEU A 55 -9.52 -16.44 -10.24
C LEU A 55 -8.26 -17.27 -10.49
N LYS A 56 -8.43 -18.52 -10.89
CA LYS A 56 -7.32 -19.40 -11.25
C LYS A 56 -6.56 -18.85 -12.48
N ASP A 57 -7.29 -18.36 -13.47
CA ASP A 57 -6.70 -17.83 -14.69
C ASP A 57 -5.96 -16.51 -14.41
N LEU A 58 -6.52 -15.66 -13.53
CA LEU A 58 -5.82 -14.47 -13.03
C LEU A 58 -4.51 -14.83 -12.33
N ARG A 59 -4.52 -15.85 -11.47
CA ARG A 59 -3.32 -16.31 -10.78
C ARG A 59 -2.24 -16.78 -11.77
N GLU A 60 -2.66 -17.46 -12.85
CA GLU A 60 -1.75 -17.91 -13.90
C GLU A 60 -1.14 -16.73 -14.67
N ILE A 61 -1.95 -15.74 -15.06
CA ILE A 61 -1.47 -14.52 -15.75
C ILE A 61 -0.47 -13.76 -14.86
N ILE A 62 -0.76 -13.61 -13.57
CA ILE A 62 0.17 -12.96 -12.63
C ILE A 62 1.48 -13.74 -12.55
N GLY A 63 1.45 -15.06 -12.46
CA GLY A 63 2.65 -15.89 -12.43
C GLY A 63 3.47 -15.82 -13.72
N GLN A 64 2.82 -15.76 -14.88
CA GLN A 64 3.48 -15.54 -16.17
C GLN A 64 4.13 -14.14 -16.26
N MET A 65 3.46 -13.12 -15.74
CA MET A 65 3.98 -11.75 -15.62
C MET A 65 5.24 -11.71 -14.75
N GLU A 66 5.23 -12.36 -13.57
CA GLU A 66 6.40 -12.48 -12.70
C GLU A 66 7.60 -13.09 -13.45
N GLY A 67 7.37 -14.20 -14.15
CA GLY A 67 8.40 -14.88 -14.95
C GLY A 67 8.91 -14.03 -16.12
N ARG A 68 8.02 -13.36 -16.83
CA ARG A 68 8.34 -12.51 -18.00
C ARG A 68 9.19 -11.31 -17.64
N PHE A 69 8.89 -10.66 -16.53
CA PHE A 69 9.54 -9.42 -16.09
C PHE A 69 10.56 -9.62 -14.97
N GLN A 70 10.83 -10.87 -14.58
CA GLN A 70 11.87 -11.26 -13.61
C GLN A 70 11.72 -10.56 -12.26
N PHE A 71 10.51 -10.51 -11.72
CA PHE A 71 10.24 -10.09 -10.35
C PHE A 71 9.40 -11.16 -9.63
N ILE A 72 9.36 -11.11 -8.30
CA ILE A 72 8.57 -12.03 -7.48
C ILE A 72 7.78 -11.21 -6.46
N LEU A 73 6.46 -11.31 -6.54
CA LEU A 73 5.55 -10.68 -5.59
C LEU A 73 5.48 -11.46 -4.28
N THR A 74 5.14 -10.78 -3.19
CA THR A 74 4.75 -11.48 -1.96
C THR A 74 3.38 -12.15 -2.15
N ASP A 75 3.10 -13.22 -1.40
CA ASP A 75 1.79 -13.90 -1.44
C ASP A 75 0.62 -12.93 -1.17
N ILE A 76 0.84 -11.96 -0.28
CA ILE A 76 -0.15 -10.92 0.02
C ILE A 76 -0.41 -10.07 -1.22
N SER A 77 0.65 -9.59 -1.87
CA SER A 77 0.52 -8.76 -3.08
C SER A 77 -0.11 -9.49 -4.25
N VAL A 78 0.18 -10.78 -4.41
CA VAL A 78 -0.51 -11.60 -5.41
C VAL A 78 -2.01 -11.67 -5.12
N GLY A 79 -2.39 -11.89 -3.86
CA GLY A 79 -3.80 -11.92 -3.44
C GLY A 79 -4.50 -10.56 -3.64
N GLU A 80 -3.84 -9.47 -3.32
CA GLU A 80 -4.36 -8.11 -3.51
C GLU A 80 -4.55 -7.79 -4.99
N LEU A 81 -3.52 -8.00 -5.80
CA LEU A 81 -3.59 -7.77 -7.26
C LEU A 81 -4.69 -8.61 -7.91
N MET A 82 -4.79 -9.88 -7.53
CA MET A 82 -5.82 -10.79 -8.04
C MET A 82 -7.23 -10.27 -7.73
N LEU A 83 -7.47 -9.75 -6.51
CA LEU A 83 -8.75 -9.16 -6.13
C LEU A 83 -9.05 -7.88 -6.91
N ASP A 84 -8.05 -6.99 -7.01
CA ASP A 84 -8.19 -5.73 -7.75
C ASP A 84 -8.53 -5.97 -9.21
N LEU A 85 -7.83 -6.91 -9.88
CA LEU A 85 -8.09 -7.30 -11.27
C LEU A 85 -9.45 -7.98 -11.42
N ALA A 86 -9.84 -8.87 -10.50
CA ALA A 86 -11.14 -9.56 -10.56
C ALA A 86 -12.31 -8.57 -10.44
N VAL A 87 -12.24 -7.63 -9.49
CA VAL A 87 -13.26 -6.57 -9.34
C VAL A 87 -13.30 -5.69 -10.57
N MET A 88 -12.15 -5.28 -11.11
CA MET A 88 -12.08 -4.48 -12.34
C MET A 88 -12.77 -5.21 -13.50
N LEU A 89 -12.41 -6.45 -13.79
CA LEU A 89 -12.96 -7.23 -14.90
C LEU A 89 -14.44 -7.49 -14.74
N GLU A 90 -14.92 -7.85 -13.54
CA GLU A 90 -16.36 -8.03 -13.28
C GLU A 90 -17.15 -6.73 -13.50
N ARG A 91 -16.55 -5.58 -13.16
CA ARG A 91 -17.15 -4.28 -13.41
C ARG A 91 -17.14 -3.91 -14.90
N LEU A 92 -16.05 -4.20 -15.61
CA LEU A 92 -15.95 -3.99 -17.06
C LEU A 92 -16.95 -4.87 -17.82
N SER A 93 -17.14 -6.13 -17.42
CA SER A 93 -18.15 -7.03 -18.02
C SER A 93 -19.57 -6.48 -17.87
N ALA A 94 -19.82 -5.70 -16.82
CA ALA A 94 -21.08 -4.99 -16.60
C ALA A 94 -21.14 -3.61 -17.29
N GLY A 95 -20.19 -3.29 -18.16
CA GLY A 95 -20.10 -2.01 -18.88
C GLY A 95 -19.76 -0.81 -17.98
N LYS A 96 -19.03 -1.03 -16.87
CA LYS A 96 -18.62 0.01 -15.92
C LYS A 96 -17.13 0.25 -16.03
N THR A 97 -16.76 1.45 -16.45
CA THR A 97 -15.37 1.92 -16.63
C THR A 97 -15.07 3.06 -15.70
N MET A 98 -13.79 3.33 -15.47
CA MET A 98 -13.37 4.53 -14.78
C MET A 98 -13.78 5.79 -15.54
N ASP A 99 -14.19 6.84 -14.81
CA ASP A 99 -14.75 8.08 -15.40
C ASP A 99 -13.69 9.02 -15.98
N HIS A 100 -12.38 8.83 -15.67
CA HIS A 100 -11.33 9.76 -16.05
C HIS A 100 -10.06 9.06 -16.55
N GLU A 101 -9.52 9.59 -17.65
CA GLU A 101 -8.13 9.44 -18.01
C GLU A 101 -7.27 10.26 -17.03
N GLY A 102 -6.98 9.70 -15.87
CA GLY A 102 -6.06 10.31 -14.92
C GLY A 102 -4.64 10.18 -15.44
N SER A 103 -3.98 11.26 -15.83
CA SER A 103 -2.54 11.23 -16.00
C SER A 103 -1.88 11.16 -14.64
N ILE A 104 -0.96 10.22 -14.46
CA ILE A 104 -0.14 10.10 -13.26
C ILE A 104 1.08 11.01 -13.45
N PRO A 105 1.19 12.14 -12.73
CA PRO A 105 2.39 12.96 -12.84
C PRO A 105 3.62 12.20 -12.31
N GLY A 106 4.68 12.10 -13.12
CA GLY A 106 6.02 11.80 -12.62
C GLY A 106 6.44 10.33 -12.49
N ARG A 107 5.61 9.34 -12.85
CA ARG A 107 5.98 7.92 -12.73
C ARG A 107 5.94 7.15 -14.05
N GLU A 108 6.58 7.71 -15.06
CA GLU A 108 6.80 7.02 -16.34
C GLU A 108 8.04 6.12 -16.25
N SER A 109 7.89 4.93 -15.68
CA SER A 109 8.86 3.85 -15.91
C SER A 109 8.45 3.11 -17.19
N ARG A 110 9.30 3.11 -18.20
CA ARG A 110 9.08 2.31 -19.43
C ARG A 110 8.76 0.86 -19.11
N ARG A 111 9.38 0.32 -18.07
CA ARG A 111 9.15 -1.06 -17.64
C ARG A 111 7.73 -1.25 -17.10
N MET A 112 7.21 -0.29 -16.35
CA MET A 112 5.82 -0.32 -15.89
C MET A 112 4.84 -0.26 -17.06
N ASP A 113 5.14 0.51 -18.11
CA ASP A 113 4.32 0.55 -19.33
C ASP A 113 4.28 -0.80 -20.04
N PHE A 114 5.42 -1.51 -20.09
CA PHE A 114 5.45 -2.87 -20.64
C PHE A 114 4.65 -3.87 -19.78
N VAL A 115 4.73 -3.77 -18.45
CA VAL A 115 3.94 -4.62 -17.54
C VAL A 115 2.45 -4.34 -17.71
N LEU A 116 2.08 -3.08 -17.81
CA LEU A 116 0.70 -2.66 -18.04
C LEU A 116 0.16 -3.19 -19.37
N GLY A 117 0.91 -2.99 -20.45
CA GLY A 117 0.55 -3.51 -21.78
C GLY A 117 0.38 -5.02 -21.78
N TYR A 118 1.32 -5.74 -21.16
CA TYR A 118 1.24 -7.19 -20.98
C TYR A 118 -0.03 -7.63 -20.26
N LEU A 119 -0.35 -6.98 -19.12
CA LEU A 119 -1.55 -7.30 -18.37
C LEU A 119 -2.81 -7.06 -19.18
N LYS A 120 -2.95 -5.90 -19.84
CA LYS A 120 -4.11 -5.57 -20.65
C LYS A 120 -4.34 -6.60 -21.78
N GLU A 121 -3.26 -6.97 -22.48
CA GLU A 121 -3.31 -7.97 -23.56
C GLU A 121 -3.78 -9.33 -23.05
N HIS A 122 -3.12 -9.90 -22.04
CA HIS A 122 -3.41 -11.24 -21.55
C HIS A 122 -4.76 -11.33 -20.82
N LEU A 123 -5.17 -10.28 -20.10
CA LEU A 123 -6.49 -10.22 -19.49
C LEU A 123 -7.58 -10.14 -20.56
N THR A 124 -7.38 -9.35 -21.61
CA THR A 124 -8.33 -9.25 -22.74
C THR A 124 -8.44 -10.59 -23.47
N GLU A 125 -7.32 -11.26 -23.75
CA GLU A 125 -7.30 -12.57 -24.41
C GLU A 125 -7.99 -13.67 -23.57
N SER A 126 -7.73 -13.70 -22.27
CA SER A 126 -8.24 -14.76 -21.40
C SER A 126 -9.72 -14.61 -21.06
N PHE A 127 -10.19 -13.38 -20.87
CA PHE A 127 -11.56 -13.13 -20.41
C PHE A 127 -12.49 -12.56 -21.50
N GLY A 128 -11.96 -12.19 -22.68
CA GLY A 128 -12.75 -11.59 -23.74
C GLY A 128 -13.32 -10.21 -23.38
N ILE A 129 -12.74 -9.54 -22.39
CA ILE A 129 -13.17 -8.24 -21.88
C ILE A 129 -12.15 -7.19 -22.34
N GLU A 130 -12.60 -6.22 -23.14
CA GLU A 130 -11.76 -5.10 -23.56
C GLU A 130 -11.43 -4.20 -22.35
N ILE A 131 -10.14 -3.85 -22.18
CA ILE A 131 -9.68 -2.97 -21.11
C ILE A 131 -9.34 -1.61 -21.73
N PRO A 132 -10.19 -0.59 -21.57
CA PRO A 132 -9.98 0.72 -22.16
C PRO A 132 -8.85 1.47 -21.44
N ASP A 133 -8.30 2.52 -22.09
CA ASP A 133 -7.21 3.33 -21.55
C ASP A 133 -7.61 4.12 -20.29
N THR A 134 -8.91 4.32 -20.05
CA THR A 134 -9.43 4.88 -18.80
C THR A 134 -9.09 4.05 -17.58
N GLU A 135 -8.75 2.75 -17.74
CA GLU A 135 -8.33 1.85 -16.67
C GLU A 135 -6.82 1.93 -16.36
N ASP A 136 -6.04 2.58 -17.21
CA ASP A 136 -4.57 2.63 -17.05
C ASP A 136 -4.15 3.22 -15.69
N CYS A 137 -4.81 4.29 -15.27
CA CYS A 137 -4.54 4.90 -13.95
C CYS A 137 -4.83 3.90 -12.81
N TYR A 138 -5.97 3.21 -12.87
CA TYR A 138 -6.35 2.18 -11.89
C TYR A 138 -5.30 1.06 -11.82
N LEU A 139 -4.94 0.48 -12.96
CA LEU A 139 -3.96 -0.59 -13.05
C LEU A 139 -2.57 -0.15 -12.54
N ARG A 140 -2.14 1.06 -12.88
CA ARG A 140 -0.88 1.62 -12.36
C ARG A 140 -0.90 1.76 -10.85
N ILE A 141 -2.02 2.19 -10.25
CA ILE A 141 -2.17 2.29 -8.80
C ILE A 141 -2.08 0.89 -8.17
N CYS A 142 -2.80 -0.10 -8.71
CA CYS A 142 -2.75 -1.47 -8.23
C CYS A 142 -1.32 -2.03 -8.26
N LEU A 143 -0.61 -1.85 -9.38
CA LEU A 143 0.77 -2.31 -9.53
C LEU A 143 1.76 -1.56 -8.62
N SER A 144 1.53 -0.27 -8.37
CA SER A 144 2.41 0.55 -7.52
C SER A 144 2.35 0.19 -6.02
N GLY A 145 1.23 -0.39 -5.57
CA GLY A 145 1.03 -0.82 -4.19
C GLY A 145 1.64 -2.18 -3.84
N LEU A 146 2.16 -2.91 -4.84
CA LEU A 146 2.66 -4.27 -4.66
C LEU A 146 3.98 -4.32 -3.88
N ARG A 147 4.14 -5.38 -3.10
CA ARG A 147 5.38 -5.71 -2.40
C ARG A 147 6.05 -6.88 -3.09
N PHE A 148 7.37 -6.83 -3.15
CA PHE A 148 8.18 -7.78 -3.90
C PHE A 148 9.10 -8.57 -2.95
N HIS A 149 9.28 -9.86 -3.21
CA HIS A 149 10.40 -10.63 -2.69
C HIS A 149 11.65 -10.40 -3.55
N VAL A 150 11.45 -10.31 -4.88
CA VAL A 150 12.48 -9.89 -5.82
C VAL A 150 11.94 -8.69 -6.58
N PRO A 151 12.51 -7.50 -6.39
CA PRO A 151 12.00 -6.28 -7.00
C PRO A 151 12.18 -6.30 -8.51
N MET A 152 11.25 -5.67 -9.21
CA MET A 152 11.27 -5.51 -10.66
C MET A 152 12.44 -4.64 -11.14
N GLU A 153 12.79 -3.65 -10.35
CA GLU A 153 13.89 -2.72 -10.63
C GLU A 153 14.81 -2.65 -9.40
N LYS A 154 16.06 -2.23 -9.64
CA LYS A 154 16.96 -1.93 -8.52
C LYS A 154 16.33 -0.83 -7.67
N GLU A 155 16.38 -1.02 -6.36
CA GLU A 155 15.91 0.01 -5.42
C GLU A 155 16.59 1.35 -5.72
N GLN A 156 15.76 2.40 -5.89
CA GLN A 156 16.26 3.73 -6.18
C GLN A 156 16.90 4.33 -4.93
N SER A 157 18.05 4.99 -5.12
CA SER A 157 18.69 5.73 -4.06
C SER A 157 17.85 6.95 -3.62
N LEU A 158 18.06 7.43 -2.40
CA LEU A 158 17.40 8.64 -1.91
C LEU A 158 17.65 9.84 -2.83
N LYS A 159 18.84 9.90 -3.44
CA LYS A 159 19.17 10.95 -4.42
C LYS A 159 18.25 10.88 -5.65
N GLU A 160 18.08 9.71 -6.22
CA GLU A 160 17.19 9.52 -7.39
C GLU A 160 15.74 9.83 -7.05
N LYS A 161 15.26 9.46 -5.86
CA LYS A 161 13.91 9.78 -5.38
C LYS A 161 13.72 11.28 -5.20
N ARG A 162 14.70 11.97 -4.62
CA ARG A 162 14.68 13.42 -4.48
C ARG A 162 14.69 14.13 -5.85
N GLU A 163 15.52 13.67 -6.79
CA GLU A 163 15.56 14.23 -8.15
C GLU A 163 14.24 14.01 -8.92
N ARG A 164 13.56 12.89 -8.67
CA ARG A 164 12.27 12.57 -9.29
C ARG A 164 11.13 13.44 -8.79
N ASN A 165 11.05 13.69 -7.49
CA ASN A 165 9.99 14.49 -6.87
C ASN A 165 10.54 15.34 -5.72
N PRO A 166 11.32 16.41 -6.06
CA PRO A 166 12.02 17.21 -5.06
C PRO A 166 11.07 17.91 -4.09
N GLU A 167 9.91 18.38 -4.58
CA GLU A 167 8.95 19.10 -3.74
C GLU A 167 8.34 18.19 -2.65
N MET A 168 7.95 16.97 -3.00
CA MET A 168 7.41 16.02 -2.03
C MET A 168 8.50 15.54 -1.07
N PHE A 169 9.69 15.27 -1.59
CA PHE A 169 10.82 14.81 -0.78
C PHE A 169 11.20 15.86 0.27
N ASP A 170 11.43 17.10 -0.14
CA ASP A 170 11.84 18.18 0.77
C ASP A 170 10.74 18.46 1.80
N TYR A 171 9.46 18.46 1.40
CA TYR A 171 8.35 18.65 2.34
C TYR A 171 8.20 17.48 3.33
N MET A 172 8.37 16.23 2.88
CA MET A 172 8.40 15.07 3.77
C MET A 172 9.52 15.18 4.80
N MET A 173 10.72 15.59 4.38
CA MET A 173 11.86 15.80 5.28
C MET A 173 11.58 16.89 6.32
N ASP A 174 10.99 18.02 5.92
CA ASP A 174 10.59 19.07 6.85
C ASP A 174 9.61 18.56 7.90
N LEU A 175 8.65 17.72 7.50
CA LEU A 175 7.69 17.11 8.43
C LEU A 175 8.32 16.08 9.36
N LEU A 176 9.30 15.29 8.89
CA LEU A 176 10.06 14.37 9.76
C LEU A 176 10.85 15.16 10.81
N MET A 177 11.53 16.24 10.43
CA MET A 177 12.20 17.14 11.38
C MET A 177 11.22 17.77 12.39
N GLU A 178 9.99 18.10 11.99
CA GLU A 178 8.97 18.56 12.91
C GLU A 178 8.51 17.46 13.90
N CYS A 179 8.35 16.22 13.41
CA CYS A 179 8.06 15.07 14.26
C CYS A 179 9.20 14.86 15.28
N ASP A 180 10.46 14.90 14.83
CA ASP A 180 11.63 14.70 15.69
C ASP A 180 11.70 15.74 16.80
N ARG A 181 11.45 17.01 16.48
CA ARG A 181 11.39 18.08 17.50
C ARG A 181 10.25 17.90 18.49
N LYS A 182 9.07 17.44 18.03
CA LYS A 182 7.89 17.30 18.87
C LYS A 182 7.94 16.06 19.76
N PHE A 183 8.44 14.95 19.22
CA PHE A 183 8.39 13.63 19.86
C PHE A 183 9.77 13.16 20.37
N TYR A 184 10.82 13.98 20.23
CA TYR A 184 12.19 13.71 20.65
C TYR A 184 12.78 12.45 19.98
N LEU A 185 12.66 12.38 18.66
CA LEU A 185 13.11 11.28 17.82
C LEU A 185 14.23 11.73 16.87
N GLN A 186 14.67 10.84 16.01
CA GLN A 186 15.66 11.04 14.94
C GLN A 186 15.21 10.33 13.66
N LEU A 187 13.96 10.51 13.27
CA LEU A 187 13.35 9.86 12.09
C LEU A 187 14.01 10.33 10.80
N GLU A 188 14.47 11.60 10.77
CA GLU A 188 15.17 12.21 9.64
C GLU A 188 16.52 11.57 9.31
N GLU A 189 17.10 10.81 10.25
CA GLU A 189 18.39 10.12 10.09
C GLU A 189 18.23 8.66 9.60
N ASP A 190 16.99 8.16 9.45
CA ASP A 190 16.72 6.80 9.02
C ASP A 190 16.45 6.72 7.51
N ASP A 191 17.49 6.46 6.72
CA ASP A 191 17.41 6.33 5.27
C ASP A 191 16.39 5.28 4.81
N GLU A 192 16.21 4.18 5.56
CA GLU A 192 15.23 3.15 5.23
C GLU A 192 13.80 3.67 5.41
N LEU A 193 13.54 4.46 6.47
CA LEU A 193 12.27 5.12 6.69
C LEU A 193 11.98 6.11 5.56
N ILE A 194 12.93 7.00 5.26
CA ILE A 194 12.80 8.03 4.22
C ILE A 194 12.47 7.38 2.87
N ASN A 195 13.18 6.31 2.56
CA ASN A 195 13.01 5.56 1.32
C ASN A 195 11.61 4.95 1.23
N ALA A 196 11.17 4.25 2.27
CA ALA A 196 9.87 3.60 2.33
C ALA A 196 8.71 4.59 2.37
N LEU A 197 8.85 5.70 3.11
CA LEU A 197 7.83 6.75 3.17
C LEU A 197 7.66 7.43 1.82
N MET A 198 8.75 7.75 1.12
CA MET A 198 8.66 8.41 -0.19
C MET A 198 7.84 7.58 -1.18
N ASP A 199 8.10 6.28 -1.27
CA ASP A 199 7.33 5.38 -2.15
C ASP A 199 5.87 5.27 -1.72
N HIS A 200 5.62 5.16 -0.41
CA HIS A 200 4.26 5.07 0.12
C HIS A 200 3.46 6.36 -0.15
N LEU A 201 4.05 7.53 0.13
CA LEU A 201 3.39 8.82 -0.01
C LEU A 201 3.06 9.14 -1.48
N GLU A 202 3.95 8.82 -2.42
CA GLU A 202 3.68 8.98 -3.85
C GLU A 202 2.46 8.14 -4.28
N CYS A 203 2.43 6.87 -3.89
CA CYS A 203 1.30 5.98 -4.19
C CYS A 203 0.01 6.46 -3.50
N MET A 204 0.10 6.90 -2.24
CA MET A 204 -1.04 7.40 -1.46
C MET A 204 -1.66 8.64 -2.09
N VAL A 205 -0.84 9.64 -2.44
CA VAL A 205 -1.32 10.86 -3.10
C VAL A 205 -2.06 10.52 -4.38
N LEU A 206 -1.52 9.60 -5.17
CA LEU A 206 -2.13 9.14 -6.40
C LEU A 206 -3.48 8.46 -6.15
N ARG A 207 -3.56 7.54 -5.18
CA ARG A 207 -4.82 6.87 -4.81
C ARG A 207 -5.88 7.88 -4.37
N LEU A 208 -5.52 8.80 -3.48
CA LEU A 208 -6.46 9.76 -2.93
C LEU A 208 -6.97 10.76 -3.98
N HIS A 209 -6.12 11.21 -4.91
CA HIS A 209 -6.55 12.01 -6.05
C HIS A 209 -7.52 11.26 -6.95
N SER A 210 -7.31 9.98 -7.17
CA SER A 210 -8.19 9.09 -7.93
C SER A 210 -9.41 8.61 -7.14
N LYS A 211 -9.61 9.11 -5.90
CA LYS A 211 -10.67 8.69 -4.97
C LYS A 211 -10.68 7.18 -4.73
N MET A 212 -9.53 6.55 -4.81
CA MET A 212 -9.31 5.16 -4.46
C MET A 212 -8.87 5.09 -3.00
N TYR A 213 -9.53 4.23 -2.24
CA TYR A 213 -9.27 4.05 -0.82
C TYR A 213 -8.73 2.65 -0.57
N THR A 214 -7.80 2.54 0.35
CA THR A 214 -7.25 1.27 0.79
C THR A 214 -7.84 0.89 2.15
N TYR A 215 -7.86 -0.40 2.44
CA TYR A 215 -8.32 -0.95 3.72
C TYR A 215 -7.15 -1.55 4.50
N ASN A 216 -7.01 -1.17 5.76
CA ASN A 216 -6.01 -1.73 6.65
C ASN A 216 -6.65 -2.76 7.59
N PRO A 217 -6.48 -4.07 7.37
CA PRO A 217 -7.18 -5.12 8.12
C PRO A 217 -6.75 -5.21 9.60
N ILE A 218 -5.67 -4.53 9.97
CA ILE A 218 -5.12 -4.57 11.33
C ILE A 218 -5.12 -3.18 12.00
N LEU A 219 -5.91 -2.24 11.47
CA LEU A 219 -5.96 -0.87 11.98
C LEU A 219 -6.29 -0.83 13.49
N ASP A 220 -7.27 -1.64 13.95
CA ASP A 220 -7.64 -1.68 15.36
C ASP A 220 -6.49 -2.17 16.25
N ALA A 221 -5.72 -3.16 15.76
CA ALA A 221 -4.53 -3.64 16.46
C ALA A 221 -3.43 -2.58 16.48
N ILE A 222 -3.21 -1.86 15.38
CA ILE A 222 -2.26 -0.75 15.30
C ILE A 222 -2.59 0.31 16.34
N LYS A 223 -3.83 0.79 16.36
CA LYS A 223 -4.28 1.82 17.30
C LYS A 223 -4.09 1.41 18.77
N LYS A 224 -4.19 0.12 19.05
CA LYS A 224 -4.06 -0.42 20.40
C LYS A 224 -2.59 -0.68 20.79
N GLU A 225 -1.83 -1.33 19.92
CA GLU A 225 -0.49 -1.82 20.25
C GLU A 225 0.63 -0.81 19.89
N LEU A 226 0.37 0.08 18.91
CA LEU A 226 1.31 1.09 18.43
C LEU A 226 0.74 2.50 18.62
N PHE A 227 0.13 2.74 19.79
CA PHE A 227 -0.56 4.01 20.06
C PHE A 227 0.36 5.22 19.92
N TYR A 228 1.59 5.14 20.43
CA TYR A 228 2.55 6.25 20.35
C TYR A 228 2.98 6.54 18.91
N GLU A 229 3.28 5.51 18.15
CA GLU A 229 3.65 5.60 16.74
C GLU A 229 2.46 6.11 15.89
N TYR A 230 1.23 5.73 16.27
CA TYR A 230 0.00 6.21 15.63
C TYR A 230 -0.21 7.72 15.85
N GLU A 231 0.10 8.23 17.03
CA GLU A 231 0.05 9.67 17.32
C GLU A 231 1.07 10.45 16.48
N ILE A 232 2.29 9.92 16.30
CA ILE A 232 3.31 10.53 15.43
C ILE A 232 2.83 10.53 13.98
N ALA A 233 2.33 9.39 13.49
CA ALA A 233 1.79 9.25 12.14
C ALA A 233 0.60 10.20 11.90
N SER A 234 -0.29 10.33 12.88
CA SER A 234 -1.44 11.25 12.82
C SER A 234 -0.97 12.70 12.71
N PHE A 235 0.02 13.09 13.50
CA PHE A 235 0.61 14.43 13.42
C PHE A 235 1.24 14.69 12.05
N PHE A 236 2.07 13.78 11.56
CA PHE A 236 2.68 13.87 10.23
C PHE A 236 1.61 14.00 9.14
N MET A 237 0.63 13.10 9.12
CA MET A 237 -0.42 13.05 8.11
C MET A 237 -1.35 14.26 8.15
N SER A 238 -1.64 14.80 9.33
CA SER A 238 -2.48 16.00 9.47
C SER A 238 -1.91 17.22 8.73
N LYS A 239 -0.58 17.31 8.64
CA LYS A 239 0.12 18.38 7.92
C LYS A 239 0.33 18.03 6.45
N PHE A 240 0.77 16.80 6.18
CA PHE A 240 1.04 16.34 4.83
C PHE A 240 -0.18 16.50 3.92
N THR A 241 -1.34 16.07 4.38
CA THR A 241 -2.57 16.09 3.59
C THR A 241 -3.14 17.48 3.37
N VAL A 242 -2.87 18.43 4.25
CA VAL A 242 -3.25 19.85 4.04
C VAL A 242 -2.58 20.42 2.78
N LYS A 243 -1.30 20.12 2.57
CA LYS A 243 -0.56 20.58 1.38
C LYS A 243 -1.15 19.99 0.09
N TYR A 244 -1.58 18.74 0.12
CA TYR A 244 -2.12 18.03 -1.05
C TYR A 244 -3.65 18.12 -1.21
N GLY A 245 -4.35 18.79 -0.28
CA GLY A 245 -5.77 19.14 -0.43
C GLY A 245 -6.76 17.98 -0.19
N PHE A 246 -6.40 16.97 0.62
CA PHE A 246 -7.30 15.88 0.99
C PHE A 246 -7.21 15.53 2.49
N ASN A 247 -8.22 14.83 2.99
CA ASN A 247 -8.23 14.33 4.35
C ASN A 247 -7.65 12.91 4.38
N PRO A 248 -6.71 12.61 5.30
CA PRO A 248 -6.17 11.26 5.44
C PRO A 248 -7.26 10.32 5.97
N THR A 249 -7.29 9.11 5.43
CA THR A 249 -8.08 8.04 6.05
C THR A 249 -7.32 7.46 7.24
N GLU A 250 -8.04 6.90 8.21
CA GLU A 250 -7.41 6.20 9.33
C GLU A 250 -6.57 5.00 8.87
N ASP A 251 -6.99 4.35 7.78
CA ASP A 251 -6.25 3.26 7.16
C ASP A 251 -4.87 3.70 6.66
N GLU A 252 -4.80 4.85 5.97
CA GLU A 252 -3.52 5.42 5.52
C GLU A 252 -2.64 5.86 6.70
N ILE A 253 -3.22 6.45 7.74
CA ILE A 253 -2.48 6.75 8.98
C ILE A 253 -1.91 5.46 9.58
N GLY A 254 -2.68 4.37 9.58
CA GLY A 254 -2.23 3.07 10.05
C GLY A 254 -1.04 2.52 9.26
N PHE A 255 -1.00 2.68 7.94
CA PHE A 255 0.17 2.27 7.15
C PHE A 255 1.41 3.12 7.45
N ILE A 256 1.25 4.44 7.58
CA ILE A 256 2.36 5.32 7.99
C ILE A 256 2.86 4.97 9.40
N THR A 257 1.95 4.57 10.29
CA THR A 257 2.31 4.11 11.64
C THR A 257 3.30 2.94 11.59
N PHE A 258 3.13 2.01 10.68
CA PHE A 258 4.07 0.89 10.51
C PHE A 258 5.46 1.34 10.10
N HIS A 259 5.55 2.26 9.14
CA HIS A 259 6.85 2.80 8.72
C HIS A 259 7.57 3.47 9.88
N ILE A 260 6.87 4.32 10.63
CA ILE A 260 7.41 5.01 11.81
C ILE A 260 7.77 4.01 12.92
N GLY A 261 6.90 3.05 13.22
CA GLY A 261 7.14 2.04 14.24
C GLY A 261 8.37 1.18 13.94
N THR A 262 8.54 0.78 12.69
CA THR A 262 9.74 0.04 12.26
C THR A 262 11.01 0.86 12.44
N SER A 263 10.96 2.16 12.13
CA SER A 263 12.07 3.07 12.34
C SER A 263 12.43 3.23 13.82
N ILE A 264 11.44 3.47 14.68
CA ILE A 264 11.63 3.59 16.12
C ILE A 264 12.24 2.30 16.70
N GLU A 265 11.79 1.14 16.24
CA GLU A 265 12.37 -0.13 16.68
C GLU A 265 13.84 -0.30 16.25
N ARG A 266 14.20 0.10 15.01
CA ARG A 266 15.59 0.14 14.56
C ARG A 266 16.45 1.06 15.43
N MET A 267 15.93 2.24 15.79
CA MET A 267 16.64 3.17 16.68
C MET A 267 16.88 2.56 18.07
N LYS A 268 15.85 1.91 18.65
CA LYS A 268 16.01 1.20 19.94
C LYS A 268 17.08 0.12 19.86
N GLN A 269 17.08 -0.67 18.79
CA GLN A 269 18.08 -1.71 18.59
C GLN A 269 19.50 -1.16 18.42
N LYS A 270 19.68 -0.02 17.73
CA LYS A 270 20.96 0.67 17.62
C LYS A 270 21.44 1.20 18.99
N GLN A 271 20.53 1.69 19.81
CA GLN A 271 20.85 2.16 21.18
C GLN A 271 21.16 0.99 22.14
N HIS A 272 20.60 -0.18 21.92
CA HIS A 272 20.89 -1.42 22.66
C HIS A 272 22.15 -2.14 22.15
N GLN A 273 23.02 -1.49 21.36
CA GLN A 273 24.34 -2.02 21.09
C GLN A 273 25.06 -2.20 22.41
N LYS A 274 25.30 -3.47 22.74
CA LYS A 274 25.88 -4.06 23.95
C LYS A 274 26.90 -3.15 24.59
N PHE A 275 26.59 -2.58 25.75
CA PHE A 275 27.59 -2.06 26.66
C PHE A 275 28.41 -3.26 27.16
N THR A 276 29.63 -3.38 26.71
CA THR A 276 30.56 -4.35 27.28
C THR A 276 31.03 -3.78 28.61
N ALA A 277 30.42 -4.19 29.72
CA ALA A 277 30.92 -3.85 31.07
C ALA A 277 32.05 -4.81 31.41
N THR A 278 33.28 -4.30 31.50
CA THR A 278 34.39 -5.07 32.03
C THR A 278 34.40 -4.90 33.55
N LEU A 279 33.97 -5.92 34.29
CA LEU A 279 34.10 -5.97 35.75
C LEU A 279 35.52 -6.37 36.10
N VAL A 280 36.29 -5.45 36.66
CA VAL A 280 37.63 -5.72 37.20
C VAL A 280 37.54 -5.87 38.70
N CYS A 281 37.75 -7.09 39.22
CA CYS A 281 37.87 -7.35 40.63
C CYS A 281 39.35 -7.26 41.05
N MET A 282 39.68 -6.38 41.99
CA MET A 282 41.05 -6.22 42.51
C MET A 282 41.63 -7.46 43.23
N THR A 283 40.77 -8.42 43.57
CA THR A 283 41.19 -9.65 44.29
C THR A 283 41.29 -10.90 43.38
N GLY A 284 40.97 -10.79 42.07
CA GLY A 284 41.07 -11.91 41.14
C GLY A 284 40.11 -13.09 41.36
N PHE A 285 39.33 -13.08 42.44
CA PHE A 285 38.42 -14.16 42.84
C PHE A 285 36.95 -13.72 42.64
N GLY A 286 36.42 -13.73 41.51
CA GLY A 286 35.00 -13.41 41.38
C GLY A 286 34.45 -13.25 39.98
N THR A 287 35.28 -13.20 38.98
CA THR A 287 34.87 -12.94 37.60
C THR A 287 34.37 -14.19 36.86
N SER A 288 34.54 -15.39 37.43
CA SER A 288 34.14 -16.64 36.73
C SER A 288 32.75 -17.21 37.12
N GLN A 289 32.02 -16.55 38.03
CA GLN A 289 30.72 -17.04 38.50
C GLN A 289 29.51 -16.18 38.02
N PHE A 290 29.74 -15.11 37.28
CA PHE A 290 28.67 -14.19 36.81
C PHE A 290 28.68 -13.88 35.31
N LEU A 291 29.25 -14.78 34.51
CA LEU A 291 29.16 -14.75 33.05
C LEU A 291 28.30 -15.88 32.57
#